data_50b68c18e0d0d1775460b3d4354e6cb2
#
_entry.id   50b68c18e0d0d1775460b3d4354e6cb2
#
_cell.length_a   1.000
_cell.length_b   1.000
_cell.length_c   1.000
_cell.angle_alpha   90.00
_cell.angle_beta   90.00
_cell.angle_gamma   90.00
#
_symmetry.space_group_name_H-M   'P 1'
#
loop_
_entity.id
_entity.type
_entity.pdbx_description
1 polymer ?
#
loop_
_entity_poly.entity_id
_entity_poly.type
_entity_poly.pdbx_seq_one_letter_code
_entity_poly.pdbx_strand_id
1 'polypeptide(L)'
;MTPETLLMAILLGIAAVTALLALLAREVVHTIIWIGGFFVTLSAIYFVLYAAFLGVLQLAVYAGAVTILLLFAVMVIKKRIFVREAGAGVGPVPILLALALGAVLVALAVGVSGGTTYSAYDVTVLSANLFTRNGAWLLLLGLVMLSALAGSIHLAREMRGASSPPRGGMP
;
A
#
# COMPACT_ATOMS: atom_id res chain seq x y z
N MET A 1 20.36 14.16 19.83
CA MET A 1 19.25 13.80 18.94
C MET A 1 18.50 15.08 18.62
N THR A 2 18.40 15.45 17.36
CA THR A 2 17.60 16.61 16.95
C THR A 2 16.12 16.27 17.11
N PRO A 3 15.23 17.26 17.39
CA PRO A 3 13.80 16.99 17.54
C PRO A 3 13.20 16.31 16.30
N GLU A 4 13.75 16.54 15.12
CA GLU A 4 13.34 15.91 13.87
C GLU A 4 13.64 14.40 13.82
N THR A 5 14.82 13.98 14.32
CA THR A 5 15.17 12.55 14.37
C THR A 5 14.30 11.78 15.36
N LEU A 6 13.94 12.42 16.48
CA LEU A 6 13.03 11.85 17.45
C LEU A 6 11.61 11.67 16.86
N LEU A 7 11.10 12.70 16.19
CA LEU A 7 9.80 12.65 15.51
C LEU A 7 9.77 11.55 14.45
N MET A 8 10.83 11.46 13.66
CA MET A 8 10.96 10.42 12.61
C MET A 8 10.99 9.01 13.20
N ALA A 9 11.72 8.81 14.29
CA ALA A 9 11.77 7.53 14.99
C ALA A 9 10.39 7.12 15.55
N ILE A 10 9.64 8.07 16.11
CA ILE A 10 8.28 7.82 16.61
C ILE A 10 7.34 7.42 15.46
N LEU A 11 7.36 8.16 14.35
CA LEU A 11 6.53 7.87 13.18
C LEU A 11 6.85 6.50 12.57
N LEU A 12 8.13 6.15 12.47
CA LEU A 12 8.57 4.82 12.03
C LEU A 12 8.09 3.72 12.98
N GLY A 13 8.14 3.97 14.28
CA GLY A 13 7.59 3.06 15.29
C GLY A 13 6.09 2.84 15.13
N ILE A 14 5.32 3.90 14.91
CA ILE A 14 3.87 3.81 14.65
C ILE A 14 3.60 3.06 13.34
N ALA A 15 4.37 3.33 12.28
CA ALA A 15 4.26 2.61 11.01
C ALA A 15 4.54 1.11 11.18
N ALA A 16 5.56 0.74 11.93
CA ALA A 16 5.88 -0.65 12.23
C ALA A 16 4.76 -1.34 13.02
N VAL A 17 4.19 -0.66 14.01
CA VAL A 17 3.08 -1.19 14.81
C VAL A 17 1.83 -1.37 13.96
N THR A 18 1.45 -0.39 13.15
CA THR A 18 0.28 -0.49 12.26
C THR A 18 0.43 -1.58 11.22
N ALA A 19 1.63 -1.74 10.64
CA ALA A 19 1.93 -2.84 9.72
C ALA A 19 1.83 -4.21 10.42
N LEU A 20 2.34 -4.32 11.65
CA LEU A 20 2.25 -5.55 12.43
C LEU A 20 0.79 -5.89 12.78
N LEU A 21 -0.01 -4.90 13.18
CA LEU A 21 -1.44 -5.09 13.46
C LEU A 21 -2.21 -5.52 12.19
N ALA A 22 -1.84 -4.98 11.02
CA ALA A 22 -2.40 -5.43 9.75
C ALA A 22 -2.09 -6.91 9.48
N LEU A 23 -0.89 -7.37 9.82
CA LEU A 23 -0.48 -8.77 9.65
C LEU A 23 -1.17 -9.72 10.63
N LEU A 24 -1.41 -9.26 11.87
CA LEU A 24 -2.07 -10.05 12.92
C LEU A 24 -3.60 -10.06 12.80
N ALA A 25 -4.18 -9.14 12.04
CA ALA A 25 -5.63 -9.05 11.88
C ALA A 25 -6.17 -10.32 11.23
N ARG A 26 -7.15 -10.94 11.87
CA ARG A 26 -7.79 -12.18 11.41
C ARG A 26 -8.83 -11.94 10.33
N GLU A 27 -9.46 -10.78 10.34
CA GLU A 27 -10.47 -10.39 9.38
C GLU A 27 -9.88 -9.47 8.32
N VAL A 28 -10.19 -9.76 7.05
CA VAL A 28 -9.66 -9.00 5.90
C VAL A 28 -10.03 -7.52 5.97
N VAL A 29 -11.24 -7.20 6.46
CA VAL A 29 -11.69 -5.81 6.63
C VAL A 29 -10.81 -5.06 7.64
N HIS A 30 -10.52 -5.69 8.78
CA HIS A 30 -9.61 -5.11 9.79
C HIS A 30 -8.19 -4.95 9.24
N THR A 31 -7.70 -5.93 8.47
CA THR A 31 -6.40 -5.83 7.79
C THR A 31 -6.33 -4.60 6.90
N ILE A 32 -7.37 -4.35 6.09
CA ILE A 32 -7.41 -3.19 5.18
C ILE A 32 -7.43 -1.87 5.96
N ILE A 33 -8.17 -1.80 7.07
CA ILE A 33 -8.19 -0.61 7.93
C ILE A 33 -6.81 -0.32 8.51
N TRP A 34 -6.09 -1.34 8.99
CA TRP A 34 -4.73 -1.18 9.51
C TRP A 34 -3.72 -0.79 8.41
N ILE A 35 -3.87 -1.33 7.18
CA ILE A 35 -3.07 -0.91 6.02
C ILE A 35 -3.36 0.55 5.68
N GLY A 36 -4.61 1.00 5.72
CA GLY A 36 -4.97 2.41 5.55
C GLY A 36 -4.27 3.31 6.58
N GLY A 37 -4.29 2.92 7.86
CA GLY A 37 -3.57 3.60 8.94
C GLY A 37 -2.05 3.65 8.72
N PHE A 38 -1.47 2.56 8.22
CA PHE A 38 -0.07 2.51 7.82
C PHE A 38 0.24 3.54 6.71
N PHE A 39 -0.60 3.64 5.68
CA PHE A 39 -0.42 4.60 4.60
C PHE A 39 -0.53 6.06 5.08
N VAL A 40 -1.42 6.35 6.02
CA VAL A 40 -1.49 7.67 6.66
C VAL A 40 -0.20 8.00 7.39
N THR A 41 0.33 7.06 8.17
CA THR A 41 1.59 7.24 8.90
C THR A 41 2.77 7.43 7.92
N LEU A 42 2.79 6.68 6.82
CA LEU A 42 3.80 6.83 5.78
C LEU A 42 3.75 8.22 5.11
N SER A 43 2.53 8.75 4.88
CA SER A 43 2.36 10.13 4.41
C SER A 43 2.95 11.15 5.38
N ALA A 44 2.72 10.97 6.69
CA ALA A 44 3.31 11.85 7.71
C ALA A 44 4.85 11.80 7.68
N ILE A 45 5.45 10.64 7.46
CA ILE A 45 6.91 10.49 7.28
C ILE A 45 7.39 11.29 6.06
N TYR A 46 6.68 11.25 4.94
CA TYR A 46 7.03 12.03 3.76
C TYR A 46 6.97 13.55 4.01
N PHE A 47 6.01 14.03 4.82
CA PHE A 47 5.97 15.44 5.22
C PHE A 47 7.18 15.83 6.06
N VAL A 48 7.61 14.99 6.98
CA VAL A 48 8.82 15.24 7.81
C VAL A 48 10.09 15.24 6.94
N LEU A 49 10.12 14.45 5.87
CA LEU A 49 11.22 14.41 4.89
C LEU A 49 11.18 15.57 3.88
N TYR A 50 10.32 16.57 4.07
CA TYR A 50 10.10 17.69 3.12
C TYR A 50 9.67 17.25 1.71
N ALA A 51 9.21 16.02 1.54
CA ALA A 51 8.65 15.48 0.31
C ALA A 51 7.11 15.66 0.27
N ALA A 52 6.65 16.90 0.44
CA ALA A 52 5.23 17.22 0.62
C ALA A 52 4.35 16.68 -0.53
N PHE A 53 4.82 16.74 -1.76
CA PHE A 53 4.11 16.23 -2.93
C PHE A 53 3.86 14.70 -2.82
N LEU A 54 4.90 13.94 -2.43
CA LEU A 54 4.75 12.51 -2.19
C LEU A 54 3.80 12.22 -1.02
N GLY A 55 3.88 13.00 0.04
CA GLY A 55 2.98 12.89 1.19
C GLY A 55 1.52 13.07 0.81
N VAL A 56 1.20 14.10 0.00
CA VAL A 56 -0.16 14.34 -0.49
C VAL A 56 -0.63 13.20 -1.40
N LEU A 57 0.22 12.72 -2.32
CA LEU A 57 -0.11 11.58 -3.19
C LEU A 57 -0.36 10.31 -2.37
N GLN A 58 0.48 10.04 -1.37
CA GLN A 58 0.33 8.90 -0.47
C GLN A 58 -1.01 8.96 0.26
N LEU A 59 -1.40 10.14 0.77
CA LEU A 59 -2.65 10.32 1.48
C LEU A 59 -3.87 10.19 0.55
N ALA A 60 -3.87 10.92 -0.57
CA ALA A 60 -5.00 11.00 -1.46
C ALA A 60 -5.22 9.69 -2.24
N VAL A 61 -4.16 9.11 -2.79
CA VAL A 61 -4.26 7.94 -3.66
C VAL A 61 -4.26 6.66 -2.84
N TYR A 62 -3.24 6.43 -1.98
CA TYR A 62 -3.11 5.15 -1.27
C TYR A 62 -4.03 5.05 -0.07
N ALA A 63 -4.00 6.01 0.85
CA ALA A 63 -4.86 5.98 2.03
C ALA A 63 -6.32 6.26 1.66
N GLY A 64 -6.57 7.19 0.73
CA GLY A 64 -7.90 7.54 0.27
C GLY A 64 -8.45 6.55 -0.76
N ALA A 65 -8.06 6.69 -2.03
CA ALA A 65 -8.70 5.97 -3.12
C ALA A 65 -8.48 4.45 -3.07
N VAL A 66 -7.23 3.99 -2.94
CA VAL A 66 -6.90 2.55 -3.01
C VAL A 66 -7.45 1.80 -1.82
N THR A 67 -7.30 2.33 -0.59
CA THR A 67 -7.81 1.67 0.62
C THR A 67 -9.33 1.56 0.60
N ILE A 68 -10.02 2.61 0.19
CA ILE A 68 -11.48 2.60 0.08
C ILE A 68 -11.93 1.63 -1.00
N LEU A 69 -11.28 1.64 -2.18
CA LEU A 69 -11.58 0.71 -3.26
C LEU A 69 -11.41 -0.74 -2.81
N LEU A 70 -10.32 -1.04 -2.10
CA LEU A 70 -10.05 -2.37 -1.57
C LEU A 70 -11.11 -2.79 -0.55
N LEU A 71 -11.53 -1.87 0.34
CA LEU A 71 -12.59 -2.11 1.32
C LEU A 71 -13.91 -2.46 0.64
N PHE A 72 -14.33 -1.67 -0.36
CA PHE A 72 -15.53 -1.95 -1.14
C PHE A 72 -15.43 -3.27 -1.90
N ALA A 73 -14.29 -3.55 -2.53
CA ALA A 73 -14.08 -4.80 -3.26
C ALA A 73 -14.28 -6.01 -2.35
N VAL A 74 -13.71 -5.98 -1.13
CA VAL A 74 -13.84 -7.07 -0.17
C VAL A 74 -15.27 -7.17 0.39
N MET A 75 -15.97 -6.06 0.60
CA MET A 75 -17.37 -6.08 1.05
C MET A 75 -18.31 -6.67 0.00
N VAL A 76 -18.05 -6.46 -1.29
CA VAL A 76 -18.86 -6.99 -2.40
C VAL A 76 -18.61 -8.49 -2.62
N ILE A 77 -17.38 -8.95 -2.41
CA ILE A 77 -17.04 -10.36 -2.50
C ILE A 77 -17.63 -11.10 -1.29
N LYS A 78 -18.69 -11.87 -1.54
CA LYS A 78 -19.46 -12.61 -0.53
C LYS A 78 -18.51 -13.34 0.46
N LYS A 79 -18.76 -13.17 1.72
CA LYS A 79 -18.09 -13.61 2.96
C LYS A 79 -17.53 -15.05 3.03
N ARG A 80 -17.76 -15.89 2.04
CA ARG A 80 -17.39 -17.33 2.05
C ARG A 80 -15.92 -17.63 1.72
N ILE A 81 -15.18 -16.70 1.12
CA ILE A 81 -13.85 -17.02 0.58
C ILE A 81 -12.73 -16.53 1.53
N PHE A 82 -13.04 -15.62 2.45
CA PHE A 82 -12.02 -14.96 3.29
C PHE A 82 -12.09 -15.29 4.79
N VAL A 83 -12.83 -16.30 5.19
CA VAL A 83 -12.62 -16.88 6.51
C VAL A 83 -11.34 -17.71 6.39
N ARG A 84 -10.21 -17.09 6.65
CA ARG A 84 -8.97 -17.78 6.95
C ARG A 84 -9.32 -18.72 8.11
N GLU A 85 -9.29 -20.03 7.85
CA GLU A 85 -9.60 -21.03 8.86
C GLU A 85 -8.90 -20.65 10.15
N ALA A 86 -9.67 -20.56 11.23
CA ALA A 86 -9.22 -20.07 12.54
C ALA A 86 -8.17 -20.99 13.22
N GLY A 87 -7.56 -21.91 12.45
CA GLY A 87 -6.59 -22.87 12.90
C GLY A 87 -5.12 -22.56 12.62
N ALA A 88 -4.81 -21.66 11.68
CA ALA A 88 -3.43 -21.24 11.47
C ALA A 88 -3.17 -19.95 12.25
N GLY A 89 -2.97 -20.06 13.54
CA GLY A 89 -2.38 -18.97 14.32
C GLY A 89 -1.10 -18.54 13.61
N VAL A 90 -0.92 -17.23 13.42
CA VAL A 90 0.34 -16.69 12.90
C VAL A 90 1.40 -17.16 13.89
N GLY A 91 2.23 -18.14 13.47
CA GLY A 91 3.27 -18.69 14.34
C GLY A 91 4.20 -17.57 14.82
N PRO A 92 4.99 -17.79 15.86
CA PRO A 92 5.89 -16.74 16.39
C PRO A 92 6.94 -16.29 15.35
N VAL A 93 7.28 -17.14 14.38
CA VAL A 93 8.32 -16.87 13.37
C VAL A 93 8.01 -15.65 12.47
N PRO A 94 6.84 -15.52 11.82
CA PRO A 94 6.57 -14.33 11.01
C PRO A 94 6.44 -13.05 11.85
N ILE A 95 6.01 -13.14 13.09
CA ILE A 95 5.96 -11.98 14.01
C ILE A 95 7.39 -11.53 14.35
N LEU A 96 8.27 -12.46 14.70
CA LEU A 96 9.68 -12.18 14.97
C LEU A 96 10.39 -11.61 13.75
N LEU A 97 10.11 -12.16 12.57
CA LEU A 97 10.70 -11.66 11.30
C LEU A 97 10.23 -10.23 11.00
N ALA A 98 8.95 -9.94 11.17
CA ALA A 98 8.40 -8.60 10.97
C ALA A 98 8.95 -7.58 11.97
N LEU A 99 9.09 -7.96 13.24
CA LEU A 99 9.71 -7.13 14.27
C LEU A 99 11.19 -6.89 13.99
N ALA A 100 11.94 -7.93 13.60
CA ALA A 100 13.35 -7.82 13.25
C ALA A 100 13.55 -6.89 12.04
N LEU A 101 12.75 -7.08 10.98
CA LEU A 101 12.80 -6.24 9.78
C LEU A 101 12.43 -4.77 10.11
N GLY A 102 11.37 -4.56 10.90
CA GLY A 102 10.98 -3.24 11.38
C GLY A 102 12.07 -2.56 12.20
N ALA A 103 12.70 -3.29 13.11
CA ALA A 103 13.81 -2.78 13.93
C ALA A 103 15.04 -2.40 13.08
N VAL A 104 15.38 -3.22 12.08
CA VAL A 104 16.47 -2.93 11.14
C VAL A 104 16.16 -1.67 10.33
N LEU A 105 14.94 -1.52 9.82
CA LEU A 105 14.53 -0.33 9.05
C LEU A 105 14.57 0.93 9.92
N VAL A 106 14.11 0.86 11.17
CA VAL A 106 14.19 1.99 12.13
C VAL A 106 15.65 2.33 12.44
N ALA A 107 16.50 1.32 12.67
CA ALA A 107 17.92 1.53 12.95
C ALA A 107 18.66 2.17 11.76
N LEU A 108 18.38 1.70 10.54
CA LEU A 108 18.92 2.29 9.32
C LEU A 108 18.45 3.74 9.13
N ALA A 109 17.17 4.03 9.33
CA ALA A 109 16.62 5.35 9.19
C ALA A 109 17.23 6.34 10.20
N VAL A 110 17.40 5.93 11.46
CA VAL A 110 18.05 6.75 12.50
C VAL A 110 19.54 6.93 12.20
N GLY A 111 20.22 5.89 11.67
CA GLY A 111 21.65 5.95 11.30
C GLY A 111 21.92 6.88 10.12
N VAL A 112 21.04 6.90 9.13
CA VAL A 112 21.17 7.75 7.93
C VAL A 112 20.78 9.20 8.22
N SER A 113 19.89 9.45 9.16
CA SER A 113 19.41 10.80 9.51
C SER A 113 20.47 11.71 10.16
N GLY A 114 21.62 11.18 10.54
CA GLY A 114 22.69 11.91 11.24
C GLY A 114 23.49 12.91 10.40
N GLY A 115 23.23 13.06 9.11
CA GLY A 115 24.08 13.89 8.25
C GLY A 115 23.45 14.47 6.98
N THR A 116 22.14 14.27 6.75
CA THR A 116 21.49 14.74 5.53
C THR A 116 20.69 16.02 5.79
N THR A 117 21.08 17.12 5.17
CA THR A 117 20.24 18.31 5.03
C THR A 117 19.15 17.99 4.00
N TYR A 118 17.92 17.82 4.49
CA TYR A 118 16.76 17.66 3.62
C TYR A 118 16.42 19.01 2.99
N SER A 119 16.56 19.11 1.67
CA SER A 119 16.10 20.26 0.89
C SER A 119 14.72 19.94 0.35
N ALA A 120 13.81 20.90 0.42
CA ALA A 120 12.50 20.79 -0.21
C ALA A 120 12.69 20.56 -1.72
N TYR A 121 12.25 19.43 -2.22
CA TYR A 121 12.28 19.14 -3.65
C TYR A 121 11.23 19.99 -4.35
N ASP A 122 11.69 20.83 -5.28
CA ASP A 122 10.80 21.56 -6.16
C ASP A 122 10.10 20.58 -7.12
N VAL A 123 8.77 20.57 -7.06
CA VAL A 123 7.91 19.70 -7.89
C VAL A 123 8.18 19.91 -9.38
N THR A 124 8.58 21.12 -9.78
CA THR A 124 8.94 21.47 -11.16
C THR A 124 10.18 20.70 -11.63
N VAL A 125 11.21 20.63 -10.80
CA VAL A 125 12.45 19.89 -11.10
C VAL A 125 12.17 18.39 -11.14
N LEU A 126 11.34 17.90 -10.21
CA LEU A 126 10.95 16.50 -10.16
C LEU A 126 10.18 16.09 -11.42
N SER A 127 9.19 16.90 -11.83
CA SER A 127 8.40 16.64 -13.04
C SER A 127 9.26 16.68 -14.30
N ALA A 128 10.13 17.68 -14.45
CA ALA A 128 11.05 17.79 -15.58
C ALA A 128 11.95 16.55 -15.69
N ASN A 129 12.56 16.11 -14.59
CA ASN A 129 13.41 14.91 -14.58
C ASN A 129 12.62 13.63 -14.89
N LEU A 130 11.38 13.53 -14.41
CA LEU A 130 10.53 12.37 -14.67
C LEU A 130 10.17 12.25 -16.16
N PHE A 131 9.79 13.37 -16.79
CA PHE A 131 9.36 13.36 -18.19
C PHE A 131 10.52 13.38 -19.19
N THR A 132 11.62 14.08 -18.91
CA THR A 132 12.74 14.19 -19.86
C THR A 132 13.73 13.04 -19.73
N ARG A 133 14.12 12.67 -18.51
CA ARG A 133 15.16 11.66 -18.28
C ARG A 133 14.60 10.25 -18.14
N ASN A 134 13.41 10.13 -17.56
CA ASN A 134 12.79 8.85 -17.24
C ASN A 134 11.48 8.58 -18.00
N GLY A 135 11.26 9.25 -19.14
CA GLY A 135 10.03 9.12 -19.93
C GLY A 135 9.72 7.70 -20.37
N ALA A 136 10.74 6.88 -20.65
CA ALA A 136 10.58 5.48 -20.98
C ALA A 136 9.93 4.67 -19.84
N TRP A 137 10.28 4.95 -18.60
CA TRP A 137 9.67 4.31 -17.42
C TRP A 137 8.22 4.71 -17.23
N LEU A 138 7.86 5.96 -17.55
CA LEU A 138 6.48 6.42 -17.51
C LEU A 138 5.61 5.73 -18.58
N LEU A 139 6.16 5.53 -19.79
CA LEU A 139 5.47 4.77 -20.84
C LEU A 139 5.25 3.32 -20.42
N LEU A 140 6.26 2.69 -19.81
CA LEU A 140 6.16 1.33 -19.29
C LEU A 140 5.11 1.21 -18.18
N LEU A 141 5.06 2.18 -17.26
CA LEU A 141 4.03 2.27 -16.24
C LEU A 141 2.62 2.37 -16.85
N GLY A 142 2.46 3.25 -17.86
CA GLY A 142 1.20 3.38 -18.60
C GLY A 142 0.77 2.07 -19.27
N LEU A 143 1.72 1.35 -19.87
CA LEU A 143 1.46 0.04 -20.49
C LEU A 143 1.00 -0.99 -19.45
N VAL A 144 1.63 -1.03 -18.27
CA VAL A 144 1.21 -1.91 -17.16
C VAL A 144 -0.20 -1.57 -16.71
N MET A 145 -0.55 -0.28 -16.57
CA MET A 145 -1.90 0.15 -16.20
C MET A 145 -2.93 -0.27 -17.24
N LEU A 146 -2.64 -0.09 -18.54
CA LEU A 146 -3.52 -0.54 -19.62
C LEU A 146 -3.70 -2.06 -19.62
N SER A 147 -2.62 -2.81 -19.39
CA SER A 147 -2.66 -4.27 -19.29
C SER A 147 -3.53 -4.73 -18.11
N ALA A 148 -3.39 -4.10 -16.95
CA ALA A 148 -4.20 -4.41 -15.78
C ALA A 148 -5.70 -4.14 -16.03
N LEU A 149 -6.01 -3.04 -16.71
CA LEU A 149 -7.38 -2.66 -17.06
C LEU A 149 -7.99 -3.63 -18.09
N ALA A 150 -7.23 -4.00 -19.13
CA ALA A 150 -7.66 -4.98 -20.12
C ALA A 150 -7.89 -6.36 -19.47
N GLY A 151 -6.98 -6.80 -18.60
CA GLY A 151 -7.11 -8.07 -17.86
C GLY A 151 -8.34 -8.08 -16.94
N SER A 152 -8.63 -6.99 -16.26
CA SER A 152 -9.82 -6.86 -15.41
C SER A 152 -11.12 -6.97 -16.21
N ILE A 153 -11.18 -6.31 -17.39
CA ILE A 153 -12.34 -6.37 -18.27
C ILE A 153 -12.53 -7.79 -18.84
N HIS A 154 -11.43 -8.45 -19.20
CA HIS A 154 -11.47 -9.81 -19.73
C HIS A 154 -12.05 -10.79 -18.71
N LEU A 155 -11.53 -10.77 -17.47
CA LEU A 155 -12.03 -11.56 -16.35
C LEU A 155 -13.52 -11.30 -16.06
N ALA A 156 -13.95 -10.04 -16.08
CA ALA A 156 -15.35 -9.69 -15.85
C ALA A 156 -16.29 -10.21 -16.94
N ARG A 157 -15.83 -10.29 -18.20
CA ARG A 157 -16.59 -10.87 -19.31
C ARG A 157 -16.70 -12.38 -19.19
N GLU A 158 -15.63 -13.09 -18.85
CA GLU A 158 -15.63 -14.53 -18.67
C GLU A 158 -16.61 -14.99 -17.59
N MET A 159 -16.62 -14.29 -16.46
CA MET A 159 -17.57 -14.57 -15.35
C MET A 159 -19.04 -14.39 -15.79
N ARG A 160 -19.33 -13.39 -16.63
CA ARG A 160 -20.68 -13.19 -17.18
C ARG A 160 -21.08 -14.26 -18.18
N GLY A 161 -20.15 -14.74 -19.00
CA GLY A 161 -20.39 -15.83 -19.95
C GLY A 161 -20.68 -17.16 -19.27
N ALA A 162 -19.99 -17.46 -18.18
CA ALA A 162 -20.18 -18.68 -17.40
C ALA A 162 -21.49 -18.72 -16.60
N SER A 163 -22.10 -17.57 -16.34
CA SER A 163 -23.37 -17.47 -15.60
C SER A 163 -24.62 -17.48 -16.48
N SER A 164 -24.48 -17.47 -17.80
CA SER A 164 -25.63 -17.66 -18.70
C SER A 164 -26.01 -19.15 -18.71
N PRO A 165 -27.28 -19.49 -18.34
CA PRO A 165 -27.75 -20.88 -18.45
C PRO A 165 -27.64 -21.34 -19.89
N PRO A 166 -27.30 -22.64 -20.13
CA PRO A 166 -27.30 -23.17 -21.49
C PRO A 166 -28.65 -22.90 -22.10
N ARG A 167 -28.69 -22.23 -23.24
CA ARG A 167 -29.90 -22.12 -24.07
C ARG A 167 -30.22 -23.51 -24.55
N GLY A 168 -30.73 -24.32 -23.62
CA GLY A 168 -31.26 -25.63 -23.87
C GLY A 168 -32.48 -25.51 -24.76
N GLY A 169 -32.46 -26.19 -25.88
CA GLY A 169 -33.58 -26.29 -26.76
C GLY A 169 -34.81 -26.79 -26.03
N MET A 170 -35.90 -26.11 -26.28
CA MET A 170 -37.23 -26.68 -26.07
C MET A 170 -37.43 -27.78 -27.13
N PRO A 171 -37.99 -28.90 -26.70
CA PRO A 171 -38.42 -29.91 -27.66
C PRO A 171 -39.59 -29.42 -28.53
#